data_510ce571bf129e45282b56d71d4409d0
#
_entry.id   510ce571bf129e45282b56d71d4409d0
#
_cell.length_a   1.000
_cell.length_b   1.000
_cell.length_c   1.000
_cell.angle_alpha   90.00
_cell.angle_beta   90.00
_cell.angle_gamma   90.00
#
_symmetry.space_group_name_H-M   'P 1'
#
loop_
_entity.id
_entity.type
_entity.pdbx_description
1 polymer ?
#
loop_
_entity_poly.entity_id
_entity_poly.type
_entity_poly.pdbx_seq_one_letter_code
_entity_poly.pdbx_strand_id
1 'polypeptide(L)'
;MAMLNVLQRDGRASLARLQAAGGLSETAAKRRLERLRASGVLYLAVEYDHEPLGQGVEALCWLNVAPHALERTGRAVADHPEVRFAAAVSGRTNLVVSVLCRTTDDLYGFLTEKTGAPGDVHTAETVLTLRRVKALTNERPSLPVT
;
A
#
# COMPACT_ATOMS: atom_id res chain seq x y z
N MET A 1 -14.39 2.32 -18.15
CA MET A 1 -14.41 1.73 -16.78
C MET A 1 -14.47 0.19 -16.80
N ALA A 2 -15.23 -0.46 -17.71
CA ALA A 2 -15.41 -1.92 -17.67
C ALA A 2 -14.12 -2.76 -17.66
N MET A 3 -13.12 -2.44 -18.49
CA MET A 3 -11.82 -3.14 -18.47
C MET A 3 -11.08 -3.01 -17.13
N LEU A 4 -11.12 -1.82 -16.51
CA LEU A 4 -10.47 -1.59 -15.21
C LEU A 4 -11.14 -2.40 -14.11
N ASN A 5 -12.47 -2.51 -14.13
CA ASN A 5 -13.21 -3.32 -13.16
C ASN A 5 -12.86 -4.82 -13.25
N VAL A 6 -12.57 -5.32 -14.45
CA VAL A 6 -12.08 -6.70 -14.63
C VAL A 6 -10.67 -6.84 -14.09
N LEU A 7 -9.77 -5.91 -14.45
CA LEU A 7 -8.36 -5.94 -14.03
C LEU A 7 -8.19 -5.72 -12.53
N GLN A 8 -9.07 -4.95 -11.91
CA GLN A 8 -9.10 -4.77 -10.46
C GLN A 8 -9.37 -6.08 -9.70
N ARG A 9 -10.15 -6.98 -10.28
CA ARG A 9 -10.46 -8.30 -9.70
C ARG A 9 -9.46 -9.37 -10.11
N ASP A 10 -8.93 -9.25 -11.32
CA ASP A 10 -8.01 -10.22 -11.89
C ASP A 10 -7.00 -9.50 -12.79
N GLY A 11 -5.84 -9.17 -12.21
CA GLY A 11 -4.74 -8.50 -12.93
C GLY A 11 -4.14 -9.32 -14.07
N ARG A 12 -4.45 -10.63 -14.13
CA ARG A 12 -4.03 -11.56 -15.19
C ARG A 12 -5.14 -11.87 -16.19
N ALA A 13 -6.26 -11.14 -16.16
CA ALA A 13 -7.38 -11.33 -17.06
C ALA A 13 -6.90 -11.35 -18.51
N SER A 14 -7.36 -12.35 -19.28
CA SER A 14 -7.03 -12.50 -20.69
C SER A 14 -7.57 -11.33 -21.53
N LEU A 15 -6.91 -11.05 -22.64
CA LEU A 15 -7.37 -10.02 -23.57
C LEU A 15 -8.81 -10.27 -24.03
N ALA A 16 -9.18 -11.53 -24.29
CA ALA A 16 -10.55 -11.90 -24.65
C ALA A 16 -11.58 -11.51 -23.57
N ARG A 17 -11.25 -11.68 -22.30
CA ARG A 17 -12.12 -11.26 -21.19
C ARG A 17 -12.24 -9.73 -21.10
N LEU A 18 -11.16 -9.01 -21.40
CA LEU A 18 -11.18 -7.55 -21.45
C LEU A 18 -11.98 -7.03 -22.64
N GLN A 19 -11.91 -7.69 -23.79
CA GLN A 19 -12.72 -7.41 -24.98
C GLN A 19 -14.22 -7.55 -24.68
N ALA A 20 -14.60 -8.72 -24.13
CA ALA A 20 -15.99 -9.00 -23.79
C ALA A 20 -16.56 -7.98 -22.81
N ALA A 21 -15.79 -7.63 -21.77
CA ALA A 21 -16.23 -6.65 -20.77
C ALA A 21 -16.36 -5.23 -21.34
N GLY A 22 -15.55 -4.87 -22.32
CA GLY A 22 -15.52 -3.54 -22.91
C GLY A 22 -16.37 -3.38 -24.19
N GLY A 23 -16.89 -4.48 -24.77
CA GLY A 23 -17.52 -4.47 -26.08
C GLY A 23 -16.55 -4.01 -27.19
N LEU A 24 -15.27 -4.38 -27.10
CA LEU A 24 -14.21 -3.87 -27.96
C LEU A 24 -13.70 -4.96 -28.92
N SER A 25 -13.18 -4.54 -30.08
CA SER A 25 -12.35 -5.42 -30.89
C SER A 25 -11.00 -5.69 -30.20
N GLU A 26 -10.31 -6.76 -30.62
CA GLU A 26 -9.02 -7.14 -30.05
C GLU A 26 -8.01 -6.01 -30.12
N THR A 27 -7.86 -5.41 -31.30
CA THR A 27 -6.95 -4.28 -31.53
C THR A 27 -7.29 -3.09 -30.64
N ALA A 28 -8.58 -2.77 -30.49
CA ALA A 28 -9.02 -1.66 -29.65
C ALA A 28 -8.76 -1.93 -28.16
N ALA A 29 -9.00 -3.16 -27.70
CA ALA A 29 -8.74 -3.57 -26.31
C ALA A 29 -7.24 -3.53 -26.00
N LYS A 30 -6.38 -4.08 -26.88
CA LYS A 30 -4.93 -4.05 -26.75
C LYS A 30 -4.40 -2.62 -26.69
N ARG A 31 -4.77 -1.77 -27.65
CA ARG A 31 -4.37 -0.35 -27.69
C ARG A 31 -4.81 0.39 -26.42
N ARG A 32 -6.02 0.13 -25.91
CA ARG A 32 -6.53 0.76 -24.71
C ARG A 32 -5.76 0.32 -23.46
N LEU A 33 -5.43 -0.97 -23.35
CA LEU A 33 -4.64 -1.51 -22.27
C LEU A 33 -3.23 -0.91 -22.24
N GLU A 34 -2.57 -0.86 -23.41
CA GLU A 34 -1.25 -0.26 -23.56
C GLU A 34 -1.25 1.23 -23.16
N ARG A 35 -2.26 1.98 -23.60
CA ARG A 35 -2.40 3.39 -23.24
C ARG A 35 -2.61 3.59 -21.74
N LEU A 36 -3.41 2.75 -21.07
CA LEU A 36 -3.62 2.82 -19.63
C LEU A 36 -2.33 2.53 -18.84
N ARG A 37 -1.50 1.61 -19.33
CA ARG A 37 -0.18 1.32 -18.75
C ARG A 37 0.79 2.46 -18.98
N ALA A 38 0.89 2.94 -20.22
CA ALA A 38 1.81 4.01 -20.59
C ALA A 38 1.51 5.34 -19.87
N SER A 39 0.24 5.60 -19.56
CA SER A 39 -0.18 6.80 -18.82
C SER A 39 -0.03 6.67 -17.29
N GLY A 40 0.41 5.51 -16.78
CA GLY A 40 0.49 5.27 -15.33
C GLY A 40 -0.86 5.11 -14.62
N VAL A 41 -1.98 5.20 -15.34
CA VAL A 41 -3.33 4.98 -14.76
C VAL A 41 -3.54 3.53 -14.32
N LEU A 42 -2.92 2.59 -15.04
CA LEU A 42 -2.92 1.18 -14.71
C LEU A 42 -1.52 0.72 -14.35
N TYR A 43 -1.35 0.25 -13.13
CA TYR A 43 -0.19 -0.50 -12.66
C TYR A 43 -0.66 -1.82 -12.02
N LEU A 44 0.19 -2.82 -12.06
CA LEU A 44 -0.08 -4.11 -11.44
C LEU A 44 0.78 -4.23 -10.18
N ALA A 45 0.14 -4.54 -9.07
CA ALA A 45 0.79 -4.81 -7.80
C ALA A 45 0.57 -6.27 -7.40
N VAL A 46 1.50 -6.81 -6.64
CA VAL A 46 1.35 -8.13 -6.02
C VAL A 46 0.98 -7.93 -4.55
N GLU A 47 -0.12 -8.52 -4.15
CA GLU A 47 -0.51 -8.61 -2.76
C GLU A 47 -0.35 -10.06 -2.29
N TYR A 48 0.21 -10.26 -1.11
CA TYR A 48 0.43 -11.57 -0.52
C TYR A 48 0.15 -11.54 0.97
N ASP A 49 -0.11 -12.68 1.56
CA ASP A 49 -0.29 -12.80 3.00
C ASP A 49 1.09 -12.79 3.68
N HIS A 50 1.26 -11.87 4.61
CA HIS A 50 2.53 -11.64 5.29
C HIS A 50 2.71 -12.55 6.50
N GLU A 51 1.62 -12.97 7.12
CA GLU A 51 1.64 -13.78 8.34
C GLU A 51 2.37 -15.12 8.16
N PRO A 52 2.13 -15.90 7.08
CA PRO A 52 2.88 -17.13 6.82
C PRO A 52 4.36 -16.91 6.54
N LEU A 53 4.77 -15.67 6.22
CA LEU A 53 6.16 -15.30 5.97
C LEU A 53 6.87 -14.78 7.23
N GLY A 54 6.23 -14.87 8.40
CA GLY A 54 6.78 -14.40 9.66
C GLY A 54 6.82 -12.88 9.80
N GLN A 55 6.00 -12.17 9.02
CA GLN A 55 5.81 -10.71 9.11
C GLN A 55 4.42 -10.46 9.66
N GLY A 56 4.27 -10.54 10.99
CA GLY A 56 2.96 -10.53 11.66
C GLY A 56 2.60 -9.22 12.36
N VAL A 57 3.53 -8.29 12.51
CA VAL A 57 3.30 -7.04 13.24
C VAL A 57 3.06 -5.90 12.25
N GLU A 58 1.80 -5.60 12.01
CA GLU A 58 1.38 -4.45 11.20
C GLU A 58 0.95 -3.30 12.11
N ALA A 59 1.46 -2.10 11.86
CA ALA A 59 1.11 -0.91 12.62
C ALA A 59 0.87 0.30 11.72
N LEU A 60 -0.02 1.18 12.17
CA LEU A 60 -0.20 2.53 11.63
C LEU A 60 0.44 3.51 12.59
N CYS A 61 1.35 4.33 12.07
CA CYS A 61 2.02 5.40 12.80
C CYS A 61 1.49 6.75 12.31
N TRP A 62 0.99 7.55 13.22
CA TRP A 62 0.53 8.91 12.98
C TRP A 62 1.56 9.87 13.56
N LEU A 63 2.27 10.58 12.69
CA LEU A 63 3.36 11.44 13.08
C LEU A 63 2.96 12.91 12.92
N ASN A 64 3.39 13.74 13.87
CA ASN A 64 3.35 15.19 13.72
C ASN A 64 4.78 15.68 13.45
N VAL A 65 5.02 16.07 12.22
CA VAL A 65 6.32 16.49 11.72
C VAL A 65 6.33 18.00 11.54
N ALA A 66 7.44 18.67 11.88
CA ALA A 66 7.60 20.08 11.61
C ALA A 66 7.34 20.38 10.13
N PRO A 67 6.52 21.39 9.77
CA PRO A 67 6.11 21.62 8.38
C PRO A 67 7.27 21.74 7.38
N HIS A 68 8.37 22.38 7.77
CA HIS A 68 9.56 22.54 6.94
C HIS A 68 10.32 21.22 6.70
N ALA A 69 10.10 20.22 7.55
CA ALA A 69 10.75 18.90 7.49
C ALA A 69 9.86 17.82 6.86
N LEU A 70 8.57 18.09 6.64
CA LEU A 70 7.58 17.09 6.27
C LEU A 70 7.96 16.30 5.01
N GLU A 71 8.36 16.99 3.95
CA GLU A 71 8.76 16.35 2.69
C GLU A 71 10.00 15.47 2.87
N ARG A 72 11.03 16.00 3.53
CA ARG A 72 12.28 15.27 3.79
C ARG A 72 12.05 14.05 4.67
N THR A 73 11.35 14.24 5.78
CA THR A 73 11.05 13.17 6.73
C THR A 73 10.17 12.10 6.08
N GLY A 74 9.12 12.51 5.35
CA GLY A 74 8.24 11.58 4.64
C GLY A 74 8.98 10.70 3.65
N ARG A 75 9.91 11.26 2.87
CA ARG A 75 10.74 10.49 1.92
C ARG A 75 11.70 9.54 2.65
N ALA A 76 12.42 10.05 3.66
CA ALA A 76 13.36 9.24 4.43
C ALA A 76 12.67 8.04 5.10
N VAL A 77 11.49 8.25 5.67
CA VAL A 77 10.69 7.18 6.28
C VAL A 77 10.21 6.19 5.21
N ALA A 78 9.75 6.68 4.06
CA ALA A 78 9.24 5.83 2.98
C ALA A 78 10.32 4.91 2.36
N ASP A 79 11.60 5.26 2.46
CA ASP A 79 12.71 4.47 1.94
C ASP A 79 13.03 3.21 2.80
N HIS A 80 12.45 3.10 4.00
CA HIS A 80 12.65 1.93 4.84
C HIS A 80 11.84 0.72 4.35
N PRO A 81 12.44 -0.49 4.30
CA PRO A 81 11.79 -1.68 3.77
C PRO A 81 10.56 -2.14 4.57
N GLU A 82 10.47 -1.76 5.83
CA GLU A 82 9.32 -2.03 6.69
C GLU A 82 8.10 -1.18 6.30
N VAL A 83 8.30 -0.05 5.60
CA VAL A 83 7.23 0.87 5.24
C VAL A 83 6.49 0.38 4.01
N ARG A 84 5.19 0.17 4.17
CA ARG A 84 4.28 -0.27 3.11
C ARG A 84 3.54 0.89 2.45
N PHE A 85 3.35 1.96 3.21
CA PHE A 85 2.65 3.15 2.76
C PHE A 85 3.09 4.34 3.61
N ALA A 86 3.26 5.48 2.97
CA ALA A 86 3.46 6.76 3.65
C ALA A 86 2.73 7.86 2.88
N ALA A 87 2.05 8.75 3.60
CA ALA A 87 1.35 9.87 3.00
C ALA A 87 1.32 11.09 3.91
N ALA A 88 1.54 12.26 3.33
CA ALA A 88 1.21 13.50 4.00
C ALA A 88 -0.32 13.65 4.07
N VAL A 89 -0.81 14.03 5.23
CA VAL A 89 -2.25 14.18 5.52
C VAL A 89 -2.53 15.51 6.19
N SER A 90 -3.77 15.96 6.13
CA SER A 90 -4.24 17.11 6.91
C SER A 90 -4.80 16.65 8.25
N GLY A 91 -4.69 17.50 9.28
CA GLY A 91 -5.25 17.22 10.59
C GLY A 91 -4.28 17.48 11.73
N ARG A 92 -4.52 16.84 12.87
CA ARG A 92 -3.66 16.97 14.08
C ARG A 92 -2.28 16.35 13.87
N THR A 93 -2.19 15.33 13.07
CA THR A 93 -0.97 14.72 12.57
C THR A 93 -0.88 14.96 11.07
N ASN A 94 0.31 15.07 10.53
CA ASN A 94 0.52 15.46 9.13
C ASN A 94 1.29 14.44 8.29
N LEU A 95 1.68 13.32 8.89
CA LEU A 95 2.27 12.18 8.19
C LEU A 95 1.68 10.87 8.75
N VAL A 96 1.14 10.03 7.88
CA VAL A 96 0.70 8.67 8.22
C VAL A 96 1.62 7.66 7.55
N VAL A 97 2.01 6.65 8.31
CA VAL A 97 2.92 5.59 7.85
C VAL A 97 2.34 4.23 8.24
N SER A 98 2.23 3.33 7.28
CA SER A 98 1.91 1.92 7.56
C SER A 98 3.20 1.12 7.50
N VAL A 99 3.50 0.40 8.56
CA VAL A 99 4.69 -0.44 8.70
C VAL A 99 4.32 -1.89 8.91
N LEU A 100 5.18 -2.76 8.41
CA LEU A 100 5.08 -4.21 8.57
C LEU A 100 6.42 -4.74 9.10
N CYS A 101 6.41 -5.19 10.34
CA CYS A 101 7.56 -5.70 11.06
C CYS A 101 7.43 -7.21 11.32
N ARG A 102 8.53 -7.87 11.60
CA ARG A 102 8.53 -9.29 11.96
C ARG A 102 8.13 -9.48 13.42
N THR A 103 8.62 -8.59 14.28
CA THR A 103 8.43 -8.62 15.73
C THR A 103 8.03 -7.26 16.27
N THR A 104 7.56 -7.22 17.50
CA THR A 104 7.34 -5.97 18.23
C THR A 104 8.64 -5.24 18.55
N ASP A 105 9.75 -5.95 18.70
CA ASP A 105 11.07 -5.34 18.90
C ASP A 105 11.56 -4.63 17.64
N ASP A 106 11.31 -5.21 16.45
CA ASP A 106 11.58 -4.52 15.18
C ASP A 106 10.74 -3.26 15.04
N LEU A 107 9.47 -3.31 15.47
CA LEU A 107 8.61 -2.12 15.48
C LEU A 107 9.13 -1.05 16.45
N TYR A 108 9.58 -1.47 17.63
CA TYR A 108 10.19 -0.56 18.60
C TYR A 108 11.44 0.12 18.01
N GLY A 109 12.34 -0.66 17.38
CA GLY A 109 13.52 -0.13 16.69
C GLY A 109 13.15 0.85 15.56
N PHE A 110 12.13 0.51 14.77
CA PHE A 110 11.61 1.42 13.74
C PHE A 110 11.16 2.77 14.34
N LEU A 111 10.35 2.73 15.40
CA LEU A 111 9.80 3.93 16.02
C LEU A 111 10.86 4.82 16.68
N THR A 112 11.90 4.21 17.24
CA THR A 112 12.95 4.95 17.97
C THR A 112 14.08 5.45 17.09
N GLU A 113 14.34 4.78 15.97
CA GLU A 113 15.55 5.04 15.17
C GLU A 113 15.23 5.54 13.74
N LYS A 114 14.04 5.21 13.20
CA LYS A 114 13.74 5.36 11.77
C LYS A 114 12.62 6.35 11.45
N THR A 115 11.93 6.90 12.45
CA THR A 115 10.79 7.80 12.20
C THR A 115 11.19 9.23 11.82
N GLY A 116 12.45 9.59 11.90
CA GLY A 116 12.96 10.89 11.48
C GLY A 116 14.14 11.37 12.31
N ALA A 117 14.75 12.47 11.88
CA ALA A 117 15.82 13.10 12.63
C ALA A 117 15.30 13.66 13.97
N PRO A 118 16.11 13.65 15.03
CA PRO A 118 15.74 14.23 16.31
C PRO A 118 15.26 15.69 16.15
N GLY A 119 14.07 15.98 16.69
CA GLY A 119 13.47 17.32 16.63
C GLY A 119 12.57 17.60 15.43
N ASP A 120 12.59 16.77 14.38
CA ASP A 120 11.69 16.91 13.24
C ASP A 120 10.29 16.33 13.53
N VAL A 121 10.22 15.25 14.32
CA VAL A 121 8.97 14.63 14.74
C VAL A 121 8.64 15.04 16.16
N HIS A 122 7.52 15.73 16.33
CA HIS A 122 7.06 16.24 17.64
C HIS A 122 6.29 15.20 18.42
N THR A 123 5.43 14.45 17.74
CA THR A 123 4.63 13.38 18.35
C THR A 123 4.49 12.21 17.40
N ALA A 124 4.43 11.02 17.96
CA ALA A 124 4.12 9.79 17.26
C ALA A 124 3.04 9.03 18.03
N GLU A 125 1.96 8.67 17.35
CA GLU A 125 0.94 7.76 17.84
C GLU A 125 1.00 6.49 17.01
N THR A 126 1.04 5.33 17.66
CA THR A 126 1.15 4.03 16.97
C THR A 126 0.00 3.14 17.36
N VAL A 127 -0.66 2.57 16.35
CA VAL A 127 -1.78 1.65 16.50
C VAL A 127 -1.45 0.34 15.82
N LEU A 128 -1.50 -0.75 16.56
CA LEU A 128 -1.32 -2.10 16.01
C LEU A 128 -2.58 -2.57 15.30
N THR A 129 -2.43 -3.17 14.13
CA THR A 129 -3.51 -3.89 13.46
C THR A 129 -3.71 -5.24 14.14
N LEU A 130 -4.76 -5.38 14.93
CA LEU A 130 -5.07 -6.64 15.60
C LEU A 130 -5.68 -7.67 14.66
N ARG A 131 -6.50 -7.21 13.72
CA ARG A 131 -7.18 -8.06 12.74
C ARG A 131 -7.55 -7.24 11.51
N ARG A 132 -7.15 -7.69 10.34
CA ARG A 132 -7.58 -7.11 9.08
C ARG A 132 -8.98 -7.63 8.72
N VAL A 133 -9.97 -6.75 8.66
CA VAL A 133 -11.35 -7.08 8.30
C VAL A 133 -11.55 -7.06 6.78
N LYS A 134 -10.86 -6.15 6.10
CA LYS A 134 -10.88 -6.00 4.63
C LYS A 134 -9.53 -5.52 4.13
N ALA A 135 -9.05 -6.09 3.04
CA ALA A 135 -7.88 -5.57 2.33
C ALA A 135 -8.28 -4.42 1.39
N LEU A 136 -7.35 -3.51 1.12
CA LEU A 136 -7.61 -2.34 0.27
C LEU A 136 -7.84 -2.72 -1.21
N THR A 137 -7.28 -3.83 -1.67
CA THR A 137 -7.17 -4.15 -3.09
C THR A 137 -7.95 -5.36 -3.56
N ASN A 138 -8.09 -6.44 -2.79
CA ASN A 138 -8.80 -7.63 -3.27
C ASN A 138 -9.46 -8.43 -2.14
N GLU A 139 -10.54 -9.13 -2.49
CA GLU A 139 -11.08 -10.22 -1.67
C GLU A 139 -10.02 -11.30 -1.54
N ARG A 140 -9.60 -11.62 -0.32
CA ARG A 140 -8.75 -12.79 -0.09
C ARG A 140 -9.48 -14.01 -0.64
N PRO A 141 -8.83 -14.86 -1.46
CA PRO A 141 -9.38 -16.19 -1.70
C PRO A 141 -9.54 -16.85 -0.33
N SER A 142 -10.74 -17.34 -0.03
CA SER A 142 -10.99 -18.14 1.16
C SER A 142 -10.09 -19.37 1.10
N LEU A 143 -9.01 -19.37 1.87
CA LEU A 143 -8.22 -20.56 2.06
C LEU A 143 -9.09 -21.55 2.83
N PRO A 144 -9.16 -22.83 2.40
CA PRO A 144 -9.85 -23.84 3.17
C PRO A 144 -9.19 -23.91 4.55
N VAL A 145 -10.02 -23.78 5.59
CA VAL A 145 -9.61 -24.02 6.97
C VAL A 145 -9.28 -25.51 7.06
N THR A 146 -8.00 -25.84 7.22
CA THR A 146 -7.52 -27.20 7.53
C THR A 146 -7.71 -27.48 9.00
#